data_f2aebc964acb242756b717e556a10563
#
_entry.id   f2aebc964acb242756b717e556a10563
#
_cell.length_a   1.000
_cell.length_b   1.000
_cell.length_c   1.000
_cell.angle_alpha   90.00
_cell.angle_beta   90.00
_cell.angle_gamma   90.00
#
_symmetry.space_group_name_H-M   'P 1'
#
loop_
_entity.id
_entity.type
_entity.pdbx_description
1 polymer ?
#
loop_
_entity_poly.entity_id
_entity_poly.type
_entity_poly.pdbx_seq_one_letter_code
_entity_poly.pdbx_strand_id
1 'polypeptide(L)'
;QGILNGTSNFILTAMAERGLSYAAALAEAQKLGYAEADPTLDVDGSDAAHKLAVLAQIAFGVAAKPHEIERQGIDTLDAMDIRFADELGYTIKLLAEAWSDDTAVALHVAPVLLRHTDLLAQVRGAYNAIAVYGDVVGETLYQGPGAGRGPTASSVVADLIDLAVGRAQRTFAAARLWSRAGKGFTIEPAERVRS
;
A
#
# COMPACT_ATOMS: atom_id res chain seq x y z
N GLN A 1 -2.20 7.08 1.54
CA GLN A 1 -2.81 5.76 1.72
C GLN A 1 -2.64 4.93 0.46
N GLY A 2 -2.45 3.61 0.59
CA GLY A 2 -2.33 2.78 -0.61
C GLY A 2 -2.62 1.30 -0.39
N ILE A 3 -3.18 0.69 -1.43
CA ILE A 3 -3.26 -0.76 -1.60
C ILE A 3 -2.01 -1.16 -2.37
N LEU A 4 -0.95 -1.54 -1.65
CA LEU A 4 0.37 -1.77 -2.23
C LEU A 4 0.68 -3.24 -2.52
N ASN A 5 -0.19 -4.16 -2.10
CA ASN A 5 -0.06 -5.58 -2.37
C ASN A 5 -1.29 -6.11 -3.10
N GLY A 6 -1.10 -6.54 -4.35
CA GLY A 6 -2.18 -7.03 -5.21
C GLY A 6 -2.72 -8.39 -4.78
N THR A 7 -1.87 -9.27 -4.23
CA THR A 7 -2.26 -10.60 -3.75
C THR A 7 -3.24 -10.49 -2.59
N SER A 8 -2.91 -9.69 -1.58
CA SER A 8 -3.81 -9.42 -0.44
C SER A 8 -5.12 -8.78 -0.88
N ASN A 9 -5.06 -7.81 -1.83
CA ASN A 9 -6.29 -7.19 -2.35
C ASN A 9 -7.16 -8.20 -3.11
N PHE A 10 -6.56 -9.11 -3.88
CA PHE A 10 -7.30 -10.18 -4.56
C PHE A 10 -8.00 -11.10 -3.55
N ILE A 11 -7.28 -11.55 -2.51
CA ILE A 11 -7.83 -12.41 -1.46
C ILE A 11 -9.02 -11.75 -0.78
N LEU A 12 -8.86 -10.52 -0.29
CA LEU A 12 -9.94 -9.77 0.37
C LEU A 12 -11.13 -9.52 -0.56
N THR A 13 -10.89 -9.22 -1.85
CA THR A 13 -11.94 -9.06 -2.86
C THR A 13 -12.71 -10.37 -3.06
N ALA A 14 -12.01 -11.50 -3.16
CA ALA A 14 -12.62 -12.82 -3.34
C ALA A 14 -13.46 -13.23 -2.12
N MET A 15 -12.99 -12.94 -0.91
CA MET A 15 -13.75 -13.16 0.32
C MET A 15 -15.02 -12.31 0.35
N ALA A 16 -14.91 -11.02 0.01
CA ALA A 16 -16.04 -10.08 0.05
C ALA A 16 -17.09 -10.36 -1.03
N GLU A 17 -16.70 -10.55 -2.29
CA GLU A 17 -17.64 -10.65 -3.42
C GLU A 17 -18.25 -12.05 -3.57
N ARG A 18 -17.50 -13.09 -3.18
CA ARG A 18 -17.89 -14.49 -3.41
C ARG A 18 -18.10 -15.29 -2.12
N GLY A 19 -17.91 -14.69 -0.97
CA GLY A 19 -18.06 -15.33 0.33
C GLY A 19 -17.06 -16.47 0.57
N LEU A 20 -15.88 -16.42 -0.07
CA LEU A 20 -14.87 -17.46 0.11
C LEU A 20 -14.24 -17.33 1.50
N SER A 21 -13.84 -18.49 2.05
CA SER A 21 -12.94 -18.48 3.20
C SER A 21 -11.55 -17.96 2.79
N TYR A 22 -10.80 -17.45 3.74
CA TYR A 22 -9.41 -17.01 3.52
C TYR A 22 -8.58 -18.11 2.82
N ALA A 23 -8.63 -19.34 3.31
CA ALA A 23 -7.90 -20.46 2.73
C ALA A 23 -8.29 -20.76 1.27
N ALA A 24 -9.57 -20.68 0.93
CA ALA A 24 -10.05 -20.89 -0.43
C ALA A 24 -9.62 -19.75 -1.37
N ALA A 25 -9.69 -18.50 -0.91
CA ALA A 25 -9.25 -17.34 -1.67
C ALA A 25 -7.73 -17.33 -1.91
N LEU A 26 -6.94 -17.72 -0.91
CA LEU A 26 -5.49 -17.88 -1.03
C LEU A 26 -5.13 -19.00 -2.02
N ALA A 27 -5.77 -20.16 -1.93
CA ALA A 27 -5.52 -21.26 -2.88
C ALA A 27 -5.84 -20.85 -4.32
N GLU A 28 -6.87 -20.05 -4.53
CA GLU A 28 -7.20 -19.51 -5.84
C GLU A 28 -6.15 -18.49 -6.32
N ALA A 29 -5.68 -17.59 -5.44
CA ALA A 29 -4.60 -16.66 -5.75
C ALA A 29 -3.33 -17.39 -6.20
N GLN A 30 -2.97 -18.49 -5.51
CA GLN A 30 -1.85 -19.35 -5.88
C GLN A 30 -2.05 -20.01 -7.26
N LYS A 31 -3.24 -20.56 -7.51
CA LYS A 31 -3.59 -21.18 -8.80
C LYS A 31 -3.50 -20.19 -9.97
N LEU A 32 -3.88 -18.94 -9.75
CA LEU A 32 -3.83 -17.87 -10.74
C LEU A 32 -2.44 -17.23 -10.89
N GLY A 33 -1.48 -17.59 -10.02
CA GLY A 33 -0.12 -17.06 -10.03
C GLY A 33 0.01 -15.66 -9.42
N TYR A 34 -0.97 -15.22 -8.63
CA TYR A 34 -0.89 -13.99 -7.83
C TYR A 34 -0.10 -14.20 -6.53
N ALA A 35 -0.19 -15.39 -5.94
CA ALA A 35 0.58 -15.78 -4.77
C ALA A 35 1.55 -16.93 -5.11
N GLU A 36 2.73 -16.89 -4.52
CA GLU A 36 3.69 -18.00 -4.55
C GLU A 36 3.29 -19.12 -3.56
N ALA A 37 4.06 -20.22 -3.55
CA ALA A 37 3.83 -21.32 -2.62
C ALA A 37 3.98 -20.90 -1.15
N ASP A 38 4.92 -19.98 -0.87
CA ASP A 38 5.02 -19.28 0.40
C ASP A 38 4.51 -17.85 0.24
N PRO A 39 3.27 -17.54 0.63
CA PRO A 39 2.67 -16.24 0.47
C PRO A 39 2.92 -15.29 1.67
N THR A 40 3.75 -15.69 2.63
CA THR A 40 3.91 -15.02 3.92
C THR A 40 4.12 -13.52 3.78
N LEU A 41 5.06 -13.08 2.92
CA LEU A 41 5.35 -11.66 2.73
C LEU A 41 4.17 -10.85 2.19
N ASP A 42 3.28 -11.50 1.42
CA ASP A 42 2.09 -10.85 0.89
C ASP A 42 1.02 -10.68 1.96
N VAL A 43 0.78 -11.74 2.74
CA VAL A 43 -0.38 -11.79 3.64
C VAL A 43 -0.10 -11.24 5.03
N ASP A 44 1.17 -11.21 5.49
CA ASP A 44 1.58 -10.62 6.77
C ASP A 44 1.80 -9.10 6.71
N GLY A 45 1.67 -8.48 5.51
CA GLY A 45 1.85 -7.06 5.27
C GLY A 45 3.31 -6.63 5.06
N SER A 46 4.27 -7.54 5.06
CA SER A 46 5.71 -7.21 4.90
C SER A 46 6.01 -6.55 3.56
N ASP A 47 5.49 -7.08 2.45
CA ASP A 47 5.68 -6.48 1.11
C ASP A 47 5.12 -5.05 1.06
N ALA A 48 3.93 -4.84 1.63
CA ALA A 48 3.34 -3.50 1.72
C ALA A 48 4.19 -2.55 2.58
N ALA A 49 4.76 -3.03 3.69
CA ALA A 49 5.65 -2.22 4.54
C ALA A 49 6.97 -1.86 3.83
N HIS A 50 7.56 -2.78 3.04
CA HIS A 50 8.74 -2.49 2.22
C HIS A 50 8.44 -1.39 1.20
N LYS A 51 7.32 -1.46 0.51
CA LYS A 51 6.89 -0.44 -0.46
C LYS A 51 6.57 0.89 0.21
N LEU A 52 5.92 0.85 1.38
CA LEU A 52 5.62 2.04 2.16
C LEU A 52 6.89 2.78 2.59
N ALA A 53 7.93 2.07 3.03
CA ALA A 53 9.22 2.68 3.39
C ALA A 53 9.83 3.46 2.21
N VAL A 54 9.79 2.90 1.00
CA VAL A 54 10.26 3.57 -0.22
C VAL A 54 9.41 4.81 -0.54
N LEU A 55 8.09 4.68 -0.46
CA LEU A 55 7.17 5.80 -0.74
C LEU A 55 7.30 6.92 0.29
N ALA A 56 7.49 6.60 1.58
CA ALA A 56 7.71 7.58 2.63
C ALA A 56 9.03 8.35 2.41
N GLN A 57 10.08 7.68 1.96
CA GLN A 57 11.32 8.34 1.58
C GLN A 57 11.12 9.34 0.43
N ILE A 58 10.34 8.98 -0.58
CA ILE A 58 10.08 9.83 -1.75
C ILE A 58 9.17 11.00 -1.36
N ALA A 59 8.09 10.75 -0.63
CA ALA A 59 7.08 11.76 -0.32
C ALA A 59 7.50 12.73 0.78
N PHE A 60 8.11 12.20 1.86
CA PHE A 60 8.40 12.96 3.08
C PHE A 60 9.90 13.11 3.36
N GLY A 61 10.77 12.41 2.64
CA GLY A 61 12.21 12.39 2.87
C GLY A 61 12.61 11.63 4.15
N VAL A 62 11.77 10.72 4.63
CA VAL A 62 11.98 9.94 5.85
C VAL A 62 12.55 8.57 5.50
N ALA A 63 13.73 8.25 6.03
CA ALA A 63 14.35 6.94 5.89
C ALA A 63 13.82 5.99 6.99
N ALA A 64 12.70 5.33 6.72
CA ALA A 64 12.16 4.29 7.58
C ALA A 64 12.70 2.92 7.19
N LYS A 65 12.99 2.08 8.19
CA LYS A 65 13.29 0.68 7.91
C LYS A 65 11.99 -0.13 7.94
N PRO A 66 11.77 -1.05 6.98
CA PRO A 66 10.51 -1.80 6.89
C PRO A 66 10.12 -2.54 8.18
N HIS A 67 11.12 -3.02 8.95
CA HIS A 67 10.85 -3.73 10.20
C HIS A 67 10.47 -2.80 11.38
N GLU A 68 10.66 -1.49 11.25
CA GLU A 68 10.25 -0.47 12.21
C GLU A 68 8.80 -0.01 11.95
N ILE A 69 8.22 -0.37 10.79
CA ILE A 69 6.84 -0.06 10.44
C ILE A 69 5.92 -1.06 11.13
N GLU A 70 5.02 -0.56 11.97
CA GLU A 70 3.98 -1.37 12.58
C GLU A 70 3.09 -1.97 11.50
N ARG A 71 2.86 -3.30 11.59
CA ARG A 71 2.06 -3.99 10.58
C ARG A 71 1.20 -5.09 11.15
N GLN A 72 0.05 -5.25 10.54
CA GLN A 72 -0.85 -6.38 10.72
C GLN A 72 -1.24 -6.92 9.34
N GLY A 73 -1.15 -8.23 9.17
CA GLY A 73 -1.55 -8.91 7.94
C GLY A 73 -3.05 -9.19 7.85
N ILE A 74 -3.41 -9.90 6.79
CA ILE A 74 -4.80 -10.33 6.53
C ILE A 74 -5.06 -11.78 6.92
N ASP A 75 -4.05 -12.52 7.33
CA ASP A 75 -4.07 -13.94 7.65
C ASP A 75 -4.90 -14.28 8.90
N THR A 76 -5.20 -13.27 9.72
CA THR A 76 -6.06 -13.40 10.90
C THR A 76 -7.54 -13.11 10.62
N LEU A 77 -7.87 -12.62 9.42
CA LEU A 77 -9.25 -12.29 9.05
C LEU A 77 -10.03 -13.54 8.61
N ASP A 78 -11.26 -13.63 9.04
CA ASP A 78 -12.16 -14.69 8.61
C ASP A 78 -13.33 -14.16 7.75
N ALA A 79 -14.15 -15.09 7.23
CA ALA A 79 -15.30 -14.73 6.40
C ALA A 79 -16.38 -13.96 7.18
N MET A 80 -16.41 -14.10 8.51
CA MET A 80 -17.39 -13.38 9.34
C MET A 80 -17.00 -11.92 9.50
N ASP A 81 -15.69 -11.61 9.63
CA ASP A 81 -15.20 -10.23 9.69
C ASP A 81 -15.58 -9.48 8.41
N ILE A 82 -15.36 -10.10 7.26
CA ILE A 82 -15.70 -9.53 5.95
C ILE A 82 -17.20 -9.29 5.82
N ARG A 83 -18.03 -10.26 6.23
CA ARG A 83 -19.48 -10.14 6.15
C ARG A 83 -20.02 -9.05 7.10
N PHE A 84 -19.56 -8.99 8.33
CA PHE A 84 -20.00 -7.96 9.26
C PHE A 84 -19.55 -6.56 8.82
N ALA A 85 -18.36 -6.42 8.25
CA ALA A 85 -17.94 -5.16 7.67
C ALA A 85 -18.91 -4.73 6.55
N ASP A 86 -19.26 -5.64 5.64
CA ASP A 86 -20.18 -5.37 4.54
C ASP A 86 -21.59 -4.99 5.02
N GLU A 87 -22.15 -5.73 6.01
CA GLU A 87 -23.45 -5.44 6.63
C GLU A 87 -23.48 -4.03 7.27
N LEU A 88 -22.33 -3.54 7.75
CA LEU A 88 -22.16 -2.21 8.31
C LEU A 88 -21.85 -1.11 7.29
N GLY A 89 -21.75 -1.46 6.01
CA GLY A 89 -21.45 -0.53 4.92
C GLY A 89 -19.96 -0.26 4.70
N TYR A 90 -19.10 -1.20 5.09
CA TYR A 90 -17.66 -1.10 4.97
C TYR A 90 -17.08 -2.25 4.15
N THR A 91 -15.93 -1.99 3.53
CA THR A 91 -15.07 -2.99 2.88
C THR A 91 -13.74 -3.02 3.62
N ILE A 92 -13.20 -4.21 3.90
CA ILE A 92 -11.87 -4.36 4.48
C ILE A 92 -10.83 -4.36 3.35
N LYS A 93 -9.80 -3.51 3.50
CA LYS A 93 -8.62 -3.47 2.62
C LYS A 93 -7.36 -3.48 3.46
N LEU A 94 -6.30 -4.12 2.98
CA LEU A 94 -4.96 -3.96 3.55
C LEU A 94 -4.38 -2.63 3.05
N LEU A 95 -4.30 -1.65 3.93
CA LEU A 95 -3.75 -0.34 3.60
C LEU A 95 -2.34 -0.17 4.16
N ALA A 96 -1.47 0.40 3.35
CA ALA A 96 -0.24 1.04 3.77
C ALA A 96 -0.50 2.54 3.88
N GLU A 97 -0.31 3.10 5.06
CA GLU A 97 -0.65 4.48 5.36
C GLU A 97 0.56 5.26 5.86
N ALA A 98 0.70 6.46 5.33
CA ALA A 98 1.68 7.45 5.79
C ALA A 98 0.97 8.77 6.08
N TRP A 99 1.18 9.28 7.27
CA TRP A 99 0.63 10.54 7.74
C TRP A 99 1.79 11.42 8.18
N SER A 100 1.76 12.69 7.84
CA SER A 100 2.79 13.62 8.28
C SER A 100 2.17 14.89 8.81
N ASP A 101 2.78 15.42 9.88
CA ASP A 101 2.65 16.79 10.30
C ASP A 101 3.98 17.53 10.08
N ASP A 102 4.14 18.72 10.69
CA ASP A 102 5.36 19.53 10.55
C ASP A 102 6.62 18.89 11.19
N THR A 103 6.46 17.91 12.08
CA THR A 103 7.52 17.38 12.96
C THR A 103 7.68 15.87 12.92
N ALA A 104 6.62 15.15 12.57
CA ALA A 104 6.57 13.69 12.65
C ALA A 104 5.93 13.05 11.42
N VAL A 105 6.27 11.78 11.20
CA VAL A 105 5.61 10.92 10.22
C VAL A 105 5.19 9.64 10.92
N ALA A 106 3.94 9.24 10.73
CA ALA A 106 3.44 7.95 11.16
C ALA A 106 3.32 7.02 9.95
N LEU A 107 3.79 5.79 10.09
CA LEU A 107 3.77 4.76 9.07
C LEU A 107 3.18 3.49 9.65
N HIS A 108 2.17 2.91 8.98
CA HIS A 108 1.68 1.60 9.37
C HIS A 108 1.05 0.84 8.19
N VAL A 109 0.90 -0.46 8.35
CA VAL A 109 0.20 -1.35 7.42
C VAL A 109 -0.79 -2.18 8.22
N ALA A 110 -2.08 -2.08 7.88
CA ALA A 110 -3.10 -2.87 8.57
C ALA A 110 -4.33 -3.08 7.69
N PRO A 111 -5.17 -4.09 8.03
CA PRO A 111 -6.55 -4.15 7.55
C PRO A 111 -7.34 -2.96 8.08
N VAL A 112 -7.99 -2.23 7.17
CA VAL A 112 -8.75 -1.01 7.47
C VAL A 112 -10.17 -1.14 6.92
N LEU A 113 -11.15 -0.69 7.72
CA LEU A 113 -12.53 -0.56 7.31
C LEU A 113 -12.71 0.74 6.49
N LEU A 114 -12.98 0.60 5.21
CA LEU A 114 -13.30 1.71 4.30
C LEU A 114 -14.79 1.72 4.02
N ARG A 115 -15.42 2.90 4.04
CA ARG A 115 -16.81 3.01 3.61
C ARG A 115 -16.96 2.56 2.15
N HIS A 116 -18.07 1.95 1.80
CA HIS A 116 -18.32 1.56 0.41
C HIS A 116 -18.22 2.72 -0.59
N THR A 117 -18.37 3.96 -0.12
CA THR A 117 -18.25 5.19 -0.95
C THR A 117 -16.82 5.65 -1.16
N ASP A 118 -15.85 5.14 -0.40
CA ASP A 118 -14.46 5.56 -0.48
C ASP A 118 -13.81 5.00 -1.76
N LEU A 119 -12.98 5.80 -2.43
CA LEU A 119 -12.37 5.41 -3.70
C LEU A 119 -11.50 4.15 -3.58
N LEU A 120 -10.73 4.03 -2.50
CA LEU A 120 -9.90 2.85 -2.25
C LEU A 120 -10.73 1.58 -2.00
N ALA A 121 -11.96 1.69 -1.46
CA ALA A 121 -12.84 0.56 -1.27
C ALA A 121 -13.26 -0.10 -2.60
N GLN A 122 -13.31 0.69 -3.68
CA GLN A 122 -13.72 0.24 -5.01
C GLN A 122 -12.58 -0.46 -5.81
N VAL A 123 -11.36 -0.45 -5.29
CA VAL A 123 -10.22 -1.12 -5.94
C VAL A 123 -10.31 -2.63 -5.73
N ARG A 124 -10.58 -3.38 -6.80
CA ARG A 124 -10.90 -4.81 -6.75
C ARG A 124 -9.82 -5.68 -7.37
N GLY A 125 -9.90 -6.98 -7.10
CA GLY A 125 -8.99 -7.98 -7.67
C GLY A 125 -7.53 -7.71 -7.28
N ALA A 126 -6.60 -8.00 -8.19
CA ALA A 126 -5.16 -7.83 -7.97
C ALA A 126 -4.63 -6.42 -8.29
N TYR A 127 -5.51 -5.42 -8.35
CA TYR A 127 -5.08 -4.04 -8.62
C TYR A 127 -4.49 -3.38 -7.37
N ASN A 128 -3.46 -2.57 -7.63
CA ASN A 128 -2.90 -1.66 -6.63
C ASN A 128 -3.50 -0.26 -6.81
N ALA A 129 -3.49 0.54 -5.74
CA ALA A 129 -3.88 1.92 -5.81
C ALA A 129 -3.14 2.76 -4.77
N ILE A 130 -2.93 4.04 -5.08
CA ILE A 130 -2.35 5.02 -4.15
C ILE A 130 -3.25 6.25 -4.18
N ALA A 131 -3.74 6.64 -3.00
CA ALA A 131 -4.42 7.90 -2.77
C ALA A 131 -3.43 8.89 -2.11
N VAL A 132 -3.30 10.05 -2.71
CA VAL A 132 -2.45 11.14 -2.21
C VAL A 132 -3.34 12.33 -1.88
N TYR A 133 -3.23 12.82 -0.66
CA TYR A 133 -3.95 14.00 -0.19
C TYR A 133 -2.99 15.20 -0.23
N GLY A 134 -3.23 16.11 -1.15
CA GLY A 134 -2.49 17.35 -1.29
C GLY A 134 -3.27 18.53 -0.72
N ASP A 135 -2.56 19.48 -0.12
CA ASP A 135 -3.16 20.67 0.54
C ASP A 135 -4.07 21.47 -0.40
N VAL A 136 -3.64 21.69 -1.65
CA VAL A 136 -4.40 22.48 -2.63
C VAL A 136 -5.25 21.62 -3.56
N VAL A 137 -4.73 20.46 -3.98
CA VAL A 137 -5.39 19.60 -4.98
C VAL A 137 -6.46 18.70 -4.34
N GLY A 138 -6.35 18.44 -3.04
CA GLY A 138 -7.18 17.46 -2.35
C GLY A 138 -6.76 16.03 -2.66
N GLU A 139 -7.70 15.11 -2.67
CA GLU A 139 -7.46 13.69 -2.94
C GLU A 139 -7.24 13.43 -4.42
N THR A 140 -6.17 12.72 -4.73
CA THR A 140 -5.90 12.13 -6.06
C THR A 140 -5.67 10.64 -5.91
N LEU A 141 -6.24 9.84 -6.83
CA LEU A 141 -6.11 8.39 -6.83
C LEU A 141 -5.42 7.93 -8.12
N TYR A 142 -4.41 7.08 -7.94
CA TYR A 142 -3.76 6.35 -9.03
C TYR A 142 -4.04 4.86 -8.85
N GLN A 143 -4.59 4.21 -9.86
CA GLN A 143 -4.92 2.78 -9.83
C GLN A 143 -4.36 2.08 -11.05
N GLY A 144 -3.83 0.88 -10.86
CA GLY A 144 -3.32 0.08 -11.98
C GLY A 144 -2.80 -1.29 -11.53
N PRO A 145 -2.38 -2.13 -12.48
CA PRO A 145 -1.72 -3.39 -12.16
C PRO A 145 -0.33 -3.12 -11.57
N GLY A 146 -0.09 -3.61 -10.36
CA GLY A 146 1.20 -3.45 -9.65
C GLY A 146 2.27 -4.44 -10.10
N ALA A 147 1.88 -5.57 -10.71
CA ALA A 147 2.77 -6.65 -11.13
C ALA A 147 2.35 -7.20 -12.49
N GLY A 148 3.21 -8.03 -13.07
CA GLY A 148 3.01 -8.68 -14.36
C GLY A 148 4.06 -8.28 -15.39
N ARG A 149 4.25 -9.11 -16.42
CA ARG A 149 5.29 -8.93 -17.44
C ARG A 149 5.27 -7.54 -18.09
N GLY A 150 4.12 -7.11 -18.56
CA GLY A 150 3.94 -5.82 -19.25
C GLY A 150 4.17 -4.62 -18.33
N PRO A 151 3.45 -4.51 -17.20
CA PRO A 151 3.63 -3.41 -16.24
C PRO A 151 5.07 -3.31 -15.73
N THR A 152 5.69 -4.43 -15.35
CA THR A 152 7.09 -4.44 -14.88
C THR A 152 8.06 -3.98 -15.97
N ALA A 153 7.94 -4.49 -17.19
CA ALA A 153 8.77 -4.07 -18.31
C ALA A 153 8.60 -2.57 -18.61
N SER A 154 7.36 -2.06 -18.57
CA SER A 154 7.08 -0.64 -18.77
C SER A 154 7.76 0.24 -17.73
N SER A 155 7.74 -0.14 -16.46
CA SER A 155 8.39 0.60 -15.37
C SER A 155 9.91 0.60 -15.53
N VAL A 156 10.51 -0.56 -15.84
CA VAL A 156 11.97 -0.65 -16.07
C VAL A 156 12.40 0.23 -17.24
N VAL A 157 11.65 0.20 -18.35
CA VAL A 157 11.97 1.03 -19.53
C VAL A 157 11.81 2.52 -19.20
N ALA A 158 10.78 2.90 -18.44
CA ALA A 158 10.59 4.28 -18.01
C ALA A 158 11.78 4.76 -17.15
N ASP A 159 12.23 3.95 -16.20
CA ASP A 159 13.40 4.27 -15.37
C ASP A 159 14.69 4.42 -16.21
N LEU A 160 14.90 3.55 -17.20
CA LEU A 160 16.05 3.66 -18.12
C LEU A 160 16.01 4.96 -18.93
N ILE A 161 14.82 5.36 -19.40
CA ILE A 161 14.64 6.63 -20.12
C ILE A 161 14.92 7.81 -19.17
N ASP A 162 14.40 7.80 -17.95
CA ASP A 162 14.62 8.86 -16.97
C ASP A 162 16.10 9.01 -16.59
N LEU A 163 16.84 7.91 -16.50
CA LEU A 163 18.30 7.94 -16.32
C LEU A 163 18.99 8.54 -17.53
N ALA A 164 18.63 8.11 -18.75
CA ALA A 164 19.27 8.55 -19.99
C ALA A 164 19.10 10.06 -20.23
N VAL A 165 17.94 10.63 -19.88
CA VAL A 165 17.67 12.07 -20.05
C VAL A 165 18.04 12.90 -18.82
N GLY A 166 18.62 12.29 -17.78
CA GLY A 166 19.05 12.96 -16.56
C GLY A 166 17.89 13.49 -15.67
N ARG A 167 16.67 12.96 -15.85
CA ARG A 167 15.50 13.40 -15.08
C ARG A 167 15.59 12.95 -13.63
N ALA A 168 16.00 11.71 -13.40
CA ALA A 168 16.16 11.15 -12.06
C ALA A 168 17.09 12.01 -11.19
N GLN A 169 18.29 12.35 -11.71
CA GLN A 169 19.26 13.15 -10.99
C GLN A 169 18.73 14.55 -10.63
N ARG A 170 18.00 15.19 -11.54
CA ARG A 170 17.38 16.50 -11.31
C ARG A 170 16.28 16.43 -10.25
N THR A 171 15.44 15.42 -10.32
CA THR A 171 14.35 15.22 -9.37
C THR A 171 14.88 14.96 -7.97
N PHE A 172 15.84 14.04 -7.80
CA PHE A 172 16.42 13.72 -6.51
C PHE A 172 17.21 14.89 -5.92
N ALA A 173 17.92 15.65 -6.73
CA ALA A 173 18.64 16.84 -6.29
C ALA A 173 17.66 17.94 -5.86
N ALA A 174 16.61 18.21 -6.64
CA ALA A 174 15.62 19.24 -6.32
C ALA A 174 14.80 18.88 -5.07
N ALA A 175 14.38 17.65 -4.92
CA ALA A 175 13.63 17.17 -3.76
C ALA A 175 14.48 17.06 -2.49
N ARG A 176 15.82 17.13 -2.61
CA ARG A 176 16.78 16.96 -1.50
C ARG A 176 16.50 15.72 -0.66
N LEU A 177 16.06 14.62 -1.31
CA LEU A 177 15.59 13.41 -0.65
C LEU A 177 16.62 12.81 0.31
N TRP A 178 17.91 12.94 -0.02
CA TRP A 178 19.01 12.40 0.80
C TRP A 178 19.52 13.38 1.85
N SER A 179 19.24 14.68 1.72
CA SER A 179 19.70 15.70 2.67
C SER A 179 18.74 15.92 3.84
N ARG A 180 17.50 15.48 3.72
CA ARG A 180 16.51 15.53 4.80
C ARG A 180 16.69 14.43 5.83
N ALA A 181 17.43 13.37 5.52
CA ALA A 181 17.76 12.29 6.46
C ALA A 181 18.45 12.75 7.78
N GLY A 182 18.78 14.04 7.91
CA GLY A 182 19.33 14.64 9.12
C GLY A 182 18.44 15.68 9.81
N LYS A 183 17.22 15.93 9.35
CA LYS A 183 16.26 16.79 10.02
C LYS A 183 15.15 15.94 10.61
N GLY A 184 15.42 15.41 11.76
CA GLY A 184 14.56 15.10 12.89
C GLY A 184 13.07 14.85 12.74
N PHE A 185 12.60 14.24 11.63
CA PHE A 185 11.28 13.61 11.68
C PHE A 185 11.39 12.38 12.56
N THR A 186 10.65 12.34 13.64
CA THR A 186 10.44 11.13 14.44
C THR A 186 9.36 10.29 13.78
N ILE A 187 9.57 8.97 13.73
CA ILE A 187 8.49 8.04 13.39
C ILE A 187 7.66 7.89 14.66
N GLU A 188 6.42 8.37 14.62
CA GLU A 188 5.49 8.35 15.75
C GLU A 188 4.33 7.41 15.47
N PRO A 189 3.66 6.84 16.50
CA PRO A 189 2.43 6.09 16.32
C PRO A 189 1.36 6.92 15.59
N ALA A 190 0.55 6.28 14.75
CA ALA A 190 -0.47 6.93 13.92
C ALA A 190 -1.45 7.78 14.74
N GLU A 191 -1.75 7.36 15.96
CA GLU A 191 -2.65 8.06 16.90
C GLU A 191 -2.19 9.47 17.25
N ARG A 192 -0.88 9.75 17.19
CA ARG A 192 -0.31 11.08 17.52
C ARG A 192 -0.28 12.04 16.34
N VAL A 193 -0.32 11.54 15.12
CA VAL A 193 -0.18 12.35 13.89
C VAL A 193 -1.53 12.58 13.21
N ARG A 194 -2.58 11.82 13.60
CA ARG A 194 -3.94 11.92 13.05
C ARG A 194 -4.84 12.96 13.73
N SER A 195 -4.34 13.69 14.74
CA SER A 195 -5.16 14.65 15.52
C SER A 195 -5.43 15.95 14.78
#